data_e94ae6612c911b79b57235ed8f57e10e
#
_entry.id   e94ae6612c911b79b57235ed8f57e10e
#
_cell.length_a   1.000
_cell.length_b   1.000
_cell.length_c   1.000
_cell.angle_alpha   90.00
_cell.angle_beta   90.00
_cell.angle_gamma   90.00
#
_symmetry.space_group_name_H-M   'P 1'
#
loop_
_entity.id
_entity.type
_entity.pdbx_description
1 polymer ?
#
loop_
_entity_poly.entity_id
_entity_poly.type
_entity_poly.pdbx_seq_one_letter_code
_entity_poly.pdbx_strand_id
1 'polypeptide(L)'
;MEVIYEDNHLIAVDKTCREIVQGDKTGDTPLSELLKGWLKEKYQKPGNVFVGVTHRLDRPVSGVVLFAKTSKALSRLNEMFRLGQVKKTYWAIVKEKPAKQEDELVNWLVRNEKQNKSYAYDTERPNAKKAVLHYKVIARSDRYYLLEVDLK
;
A
#
# COMPACT_ATOMS: atom_id res chain seq x y z
N MET A 1 -14.73 -6.21 -4.11
CA MET A 1 -13.37 -6.75 -4.42
C MET A 1 -13.31 -7.11 -5.88
N GLU A 2 -12.41 -6.52 -6.63
CA GLU A 2 -12.14 -6.82 -8.04
C GLU A 2 -10.75 -7.43 -8.17
N VAL A 3 -10.66 -8.61 -8.81
CA VAL A 3 -9.38 -9.29 -9.10
C VAL A 3 -8.88 -8.80 -10.44
N ILE A 4 -7.73 -8.11 -10.48
CA ILE A 4 -7.15 -7.53 -11.69
C ILE A 4 -6.02 -8.35 -12.29
N TYR A 5 -5.43 -9.25 -11.51
CA TYR A 5 -4.40 -10.18 -11.96
C TYR A 5 -4.39 -11.43 -11.09
N GLU A 6 -4.16 -12.57 -11.70
CA GLU A 6 -3.95 -13.84 -10.99
C GLU A 6 -3.07 -14.79 -11.80
N ASP A 7 -2.11 -15.41 -11.12
CA ASP A 7 -1.36 -16.57 -11.61
C ASP A 7 -1.28 -17.68 -10.55
N ASN A 8 -0.36 -18.62 -10.70
CA ASN A 8 -0.18 -19.73 -9.74
C ASN A 8 0.38 -19.28 -8.38
N HIS A 9 1.01 -18.10 -8.30
CA HIS A 9 1.78 -17.63 -7.14
C HIS A 9 1.22 -16.34 -6.54
N LEU A 10 0.61 -15.50 -7.37
CA LEU A 10 0.22 -14.14 -7.03
C LEU A 10 -1.24 -13.89 -7.36
N ILE A 11 -1.85 -12.99 -6.62
CA ILE A 11 -3.15 -12.39 -6.94
C ILE A 11 -3.14 -10.92 -6.57
N ALA A 12 -3.55 -10.06 -7.50
CA ALA A 12 -3.69 -8.63 -7.28
C ALA A 12 -5.16 -8.23 -7.34
N VAL A 13 -5.56 -7.37 -6.44
CA VAL A 13 -6.93 -6.84 -6.38
C VAL A 13 -6.92 -5.31 -6.41
N ASP A 14 -7.95 -4.73 -6.98
CA ASP A 14 -8.27 -3.33 -6.81
C ASP A 14 -9.05 -3.14 -5.50
N LYS A 15 -8.36 -2.56 -4.51
CA LYS A 15 -8.93 -2.25 -3.20
C LYS A 15 -9.67 -0.92 -3.24
N THR A 16 -10.91 -0.91 -2.80
CA THR A 16 -11.67 0.32 -2.60
C THR A 16 -11.30 1.02 -1.28
N CYS A 17 -11.69 2.29 -1.13
CA CYS A 17 -11.47 3.08 0.10
C CYS A 17 -12.30 2.61 1.32
N ARG A 18 -13.13 1.57 1.18
CA ARG A 18 -13.95 1.01 2.28
C ARG A 18 -13.40 -0.31 2.83
N GLU A 19 -12.52 -0.96 2.10
CA GLU A 19 -11.99 -2.28 2.42
C GLU A 19 -10.71 -2.17 3.26
N ILE A 20 -10.47 -3.18 4.09
CA ILE A 20 -9.21 -3.36 4.83
C ILE A 20 -8.45 -4.54 4.25
N VAL A 21 -7.12 -4.45 4.23
CA VAL A 21 -6.26 -5.51 3.68
C VAL A 21 -6.12 -6.68 4.66
N GLN A 22 -5.96 -6.37 5.93
CA GLN A 22 -5.75 -7.31 7.03
C GLN A 22 -6.65 -6.91 8.20
N GLY A 23 -7.02 -7.88 9.05
CA GLY A 23 -7.87 -7.65 10.21
C GLY A 23 -7.36 -6.52 11.12
N ASP A 24 -8.26 -5.70 11.58
CA ASP A 24 -8.04 -4.60 12.51
C ASP A 24 -9.05 -4.62 13.67
N LYS A 25 -9.11 -3.53 14.45
CA LYS A 25 -10.00 -3.41 15.60
C LYS A 25 -11.48 -3.22 15.24
N THR A 26 -11.81 -3.01 13.97
CA THR A 26 -13.19 -2.75 13.52
C THR A 26 -14.03 -4.01 13.44
N GLY A 27 -13.40 -5.19 13.30
CA GLY A 27 -14.10 -6.46 13.13
C GLY A 27 -14.61 -6.71 11.71
N ASP A 28 -14.33 -5.81 10.77
CA ASP A 28 -14.69 -6.01 9.37
C ASP A 28 -13.88 -7.16 8.75
N THR A 29 -14.50 -7.88 7.82
CA THR A 29 -13.83 -8.96 7.09
C THR A 29 -12.76 -8.39 6.14
N PRO A 30 -11.47 -8.70 6.33
CA PRO A 30 -10.42 -8.17 5.50
C PRO A 30 -10.35 -8.84 4.12
N LEU A 31 -9.75 -8.15 3.15
CA LEU A 31 -9.53 -8.67 1.80
C LEU A 31 -8.80 -10.01 1.78
N SER A 32 -7.86 -10.24 2.70
CA SER A 32 -7.17 -11.52 2.83
C SER A 32 -8.12 -12.69 3.08
N GLU A 33 -9.16 -12.50 3.90
CA GLU A 33 -10.17 -13.55 4.17
C GLU A 33 -11.18 -13.68 3.02
N LEU A 34 -11.61 -12.56 2.45
CA LEU A 34 -12.49 -12.57 1.26
C LEU A 34 -11.83 -13.32 0.10
N LEU A 35 -10.52 -13.11 -0.12
CA LEU A 35 -9.75 -13.81 -1.14
C LEU A 35 -9.60 -15.31 -0.87
N LYS A 36 -9.45 -15.73 0.39
CA LYS A 36 -9.45 -17.16 0.73
C LYS A 36 -10.76 -17.83 0.32
N GLY A 37 -11.89 -17.20 0.66
CA GLY A 37 -13.22 -17.68 0.26
C GLY A 37 -13.36 -17.76 -1.26
N TRP A 38 -13.00 -16.67 -1.96
CA TRP A 38 -13.09 -16.60 -3.41
C TRP A 38 -12.22 -17.67 -4.11
N LEU A 39 -10.96 -17.84 -3.69
CA LEU A 39 -10.07 -18.88 -4.23
C LEU A 39 -10.56 -20.29 -3.92
N LYS A 40 -11.15 -20.51 -2.73
CA LYS A 40 -11.70 -21.79 -2.33
C LYS A 40 -12.86 -22.19 -3.25
N GLU A 41 -13.77 -21.26 -3.50
CA GLU A 41 -14.92 -21.48 -4.37
C GLU A 41 -14.49 -21.66 -5.83
N LYS A 42 -13.69 -20.74 -6.37
CA LYS A 42 -13.21 -20.77 -7.76
C LYS A 42 -12.52 -22.09 -8.13
N TYR A 43 -11.71 -22.63 -7.23
CA TYR A 43 -10.91 -23.84 -7.49
C TYR A 43 -11.46 -25.09 -6.79
N GLN A 44 -12.64 -25.03 -6.20
CA GLN A 44 -13.29 -26.14 -5.47
C GLN A 44 -12.33 -26.85 -4.48
N LYS A 45 -11.54 -26.03 -3.74
CA LYS A 45 -10.50 -26.58 -2.85
C LYS A 45 -11.14 -27.18 -1.59
N PRO A 46 -10.81 -28.45 -1.23
CA PRO A 46 -11.45 -29.12 -0.10
C PRO A 46 -10.96 -28.65 1.27
N GLY A 47 -9.84 -27.96 1.35
CA GLY A 47 -9.21 -27.56 2.61
C GLY A 47 -9.06 -26.05 2.80
N ASN A 48 -8.14 -25.66 3.66
CA ASN A 48 -7.78 -24.28 3.88
C ASN A 48 -7.02 -23.71 2.68
N VAL A 49 -7.32 -22.46 2.33
CA VAL A 49 -6.64 -21.73 1.27
C VAL A 49 -5.66 -20.75 1.90
N PHE A 50 -4.44 -20.75 1.40
CA PHE A 50 -3.42 -19.81 1.82
C PHE A 50 -3.54 -18.50 1.02
N VAL A 51 -3.55 -17.37 1.74
CA VAL A 51 -3.39 -16.03 1.18
C VAL A 51 -2.44 -15.25 2.09
N GLY A 52 -1.26 -14.92 1.57
CA GLY A 52 -0.23 -14.17 2.28
C GLY A 52 -0.30 -12.68 1.99
N VAL A 53 -0.33 -11.87 3.04
CA VAL A 53 -0.32 -10.39 2.95
C VAL A 53 1.14 -9.94 2.83
N THR A 54 1.47 -9.26 1.73
CA THR A 54 2.82 -8.77 1.43
C THR A 54 3.01 -7.30 1.79
N HIS A 55 1.99 -6.50 1.60
CA HIS A 55 1.92 -5.07 1.94
C HIS A 55 0.48 -4.66 2.22
N ARG A 56 0.29 -3.45 2.66
CA ARG A 56 -1.05 -2.91 3.00
C ARG A 56 -1.22 -1.51 2.44
N LEU A 57 -2.47 -1.19 2.14
CA LEU A 57 -2.98 0.17 1.99
C LEU A 57 -3.92 0.45 3.16
N ASP A 58 -3.88 1.65 3.69
CA ASP A 58 -4.82 2.08 4.74
C ASP A 58 -6.26 2.08 4.22
N ARG A 59 -7.24 1.96 5.11
CA ARG A 59 -8.67 1.90 4.74
C ARG A 59 -9.09 3.00 3.76
N PRO A 60 -8.80 4.29 3.99
CA PRO A 60 -9.26 5.36 3.10
C PRO A 60 -8.54 5.41 1.75
N VAL A 61 -7.49 4.62 1.57
CA VAL A 61 -6.71 4.57 0.33
C VAL A 61 -7.21 3.45 -0.56
N SER A 62 -7.50 3.75 -1.82
CA SER A 62 -7.82 2.78 -2.87
C SER A 62 -6.58 2.46 -3.71
N GLY A 63 -6.61 1.35 -4.44
CA GLY A 63 -5.57 0.95 -5.38
C GLY A 63 -5.16 -0.51 -5.28
N VAL A 64 -4.10 -0.84 -5.98
CA VAL A 64 -3.62 -2.22 -6.16
C VAL A 64 -3.03 -2.79 -4.89
N VAL A 65 -3.55 -3.94 -4.45
CA VAL A 65 -2.95 -4.73 -3.37
C VAL A 65 -2.60 -6.12 -3.89
N LEU A 66 -1.34 -6.51 -3.68
CA LEU A 66 -0.78 -7.78 -4.12
C LEU A 66 -0.72 -8.77 -2.96
N PHE A 67 -1.23 -9.98 -3.18
CA PHE A 67 -1.18 -11.09 -2.23
C PHE A 67 -0.42 -12.27 -2.81
N ALA A 68 0.18 -13.06 -1.93
CA ALA A 68 0.81 -14.32 -2.29
C ALA A 68 -0.17 -15.49 -2.13
N LYS A 69 -0.23 -16.37 -3.13
CA LYS A 69 -1.05 -17.61 -3.10
C LYS A 69 -0.32 -18.80 -2.50
N THR A 70 0.98 -18.65 -2.21
CA THR A 70 1.82 -19.69 -1.58
C THR A 70 2.80 -19.07 -0.57
N SER A 71 3.21 -19.85 0.43
CA SER A 71 4.20 -19.40 1.42
C SER A 71 5.56 -19.07 0.78
N LYS A 72 5.97 -19.82 -0.25
CA LYS A 72 7.20 -19.55 -1.00
C LYS A 72 7.13 -18.21 -1.75
N ALA A 73 5.98 -17.89 -2.38
CA ALA A 73 5.78 -16.60 -3.02
C ALA A 73 5.76 -15.47 -1.99
N LEU A 74 5.12 -15.66 -0.83
CA LEU A 74 5.12 -14.70 0.27
C LEU A 74 6.54 -14.35 0.72
N SER A 75 7.38 -15.35 0.96
CA SER A 75 8.77 -15.14 1.39
C SER A 75 9.56 -14.35 0.36
N ARG A 76 9.41 -14.68 -0.94
CA ARG A 76 10.10 -13.97 -2.03
C ARG A 76 9.62 -12.53 -2.17
N LEU A 77 8.30 -12.28 -2.12
CA LEU A 77 7.75 -10.93 -2.20
C LEU A 77 8.19 -10.08 -1.01
N ASN A 78 8.15 -10.62 0.21
CA ASN A 78 8.61 -9.90 1.39
C ASN A 78 10.09 -9.49 1.24
N GLU A 79 10.93 -10.36 0.68
CA GLU A 79 12.32 -10.05 0.39
C GLU A 79 12.46 -8.94 -0.67
N MET A 80 11.69 -9.01 -1.77
CA MET A 80 11.68 -7.96 -2.79
C MET A 80 11.23 -6.61 -2.23
N PHE A 81 10.21 -6.59 -1.37
CA PHE A 81 9.79 -5.36 -0.67
C PHE A 81 10.89 -4.83 0.25
N ARG A 82 11.54 -5.72 1.03
CA ARG A 82 12.63 -5.36 1.94
C ARG A 82 13.84 -4.78 1.22
N LEU A 83 14.15 -5.30 0.03
CA LEU A 83 15.27 -4.85 -0.80
C LEU A 83 14.93 -3.65 -1.70
N GLY A 84 13.72 -3.09 -1.62
CA GLY A 84 13.29 -1.96 -2.45
C GLY A 84 13.14 -2.31 -3.94
N GLN A 85 13.01 -3.59 -4.29
CA GLN A 85 12.88 -4.06 -5.67
C GLN A 85 11.45 -3.89 -6.23
N VAL A 86 10.50 -3.55 -5.37
CA VAL A 86 9.11 -3.29 -5.78
C VAL A 86 8.91 -1.78 -5.93
N LYS A 87 8.71 -1.34 -7.17
CA LYS A 87 8.35 0.05 -7.45
C LYS A 87 6.91 0.31 -7.00
N LYS A 88 6.72 1.38 -6.21
CA LYS A 88 5.42 1.80 -5.69
C LYS A 88 5.14 3.22 -6.14
N THR A 89 4.14 3.37 -7.00
CA THR A 89 3.67 4.67 -7.47
C THR A 89 2.29 4.94 -6.90
N TYR A 90 2.09 6.13 -6.36
CA TYR A 90 0.82 6.58 -5.78
C TYR A 90 0.34 7.85 -6.47
N TRP A 91 -0.95 8.06 -6.46
CA TRP A 91 -1.54 9.35 -6.74
C TRP A 91 -2.01 9.99 -5.45
N ALA A 92 -1.68 11.26 -5.27
CA ALA A 92 -2.06 12.04 -4.10
C ALA A 92 -2.69 13.37 -4.53
N ILE A 93 -3.86 13.68 -3.95
CA ILE A 93 -4.49 14.98 -4.13
C ILE A 93 -4.09 15.87 -2.96
N VAL A 94 -3.47 17.02 -3.27
CA VAL A 94 -3.08 18.02 -2.28
C VAL A 94 -3.76 19.34 -2.54
N LYS A 95 -4.05 20.09 -1.47
CA LYS A 95 -4.74 21.39 -1.57
C LYS A 95 -3.76 22.52 -1.85
N GLU A 96 -2.59 22.47 -1.22
CA GLU A 96 -1.58 23.50 -1.36
C GLU A 96 -0.77 23.29 -2.64
N LYS A 97 -0.41 24.40 -3.29
CA LYS A 97 0.45 24.37 -4.48
C LYS A 97 1.83 23.85 -4.10
N PRO A 98 2.33 22.78 -4.71
CA PRO A 98 3.71 22.33 -4.52
C PRO A 98 4.70 23.42 -4.95
N ALA A 99 5.82 23.54 -4.22
CA ALA A 99 6.83 24.56 -4.49
C ALA A 99 7.46 24.41 -5.89
N LYS A 100 7.58 23.16 -6.36
CA LYS A 100 8.11 22.82 -7.69
C LYS A 100 7.14 21.93 -8.43
N GLN A 101 7.27 21.90 -9.76
CA GLN A 101 6.49 20.99 -10.62
C GLN A 101 6.88 19.53 -10.40
N GLU A 102 8.14 19.29 -10.04
CA GLU A 102 8.74 17.99 -9.77
C GLU A 102 9.87 18.18 -8.77
N ASP A 103 9.96 17.32 -7.75
CA ASP A 103 11.02 17.38 -6.75
C ASP A 103 11.19 16.04 -6.02
N GLU A 104 12.34 15.89 -5.36
CA GLU A 104 12.61 14.81 -4.42
C GLU A 104 12.56 15.37 -3.00
N LEU A 105 11.73 14.78 -2.15
CA LEU A 105 11.62 15.13 -0.74
C LEU A 105 12.34 14.10 0.11
N VAL A 106 13.19 14.58 0.99
CA VAL A 106 13.91 13.79 1.99
C VAL A 106 13.48 14.26 3.37
N ASN A 107 12.81 13.40 4.13
CA ASN A 107 12.35 13.73 5.47
C ASN A 107 12.70 12.61 6.46
N TRP A 108 12.69 12.96 7.74
CA TRP A 108 12.83 12.03 8.85
C TRP A 108 11.49 11.90 9.58
N LEU A 109 10.91 10.70 9.55
CA LEU A 109 9.59 10.43 10.08
C LEU A 109 9.69 9.87 11.51
N VAL A 110 9.03 10.53 12.45
CA VAL A 110 8.85 10.05 13.83
C VAL A 110 7.40 9.65 14.04
N ARG A 111 7.15 8.41 14.42
CA ARG A 111 5.81 7.91 14.71
C ARG A 111 5.41 8.23 16.15
N ASN A 112 4.26 8.86 16.33
CA ASN A 112 3.59 8.99 17.61
C ASN A 112 2.48 7.92 17.70
N GLU A 113 2.73 6.86 18.45
CA GLU A 113 1.78 5.74 18.57
C GLU A 113 0.49 6.12 19.29
N LYS A 114 0.58 7.01 20.28
CA LYS A 114 -0.60 7.46 21.04
C LYS A 114 -1.60 8.22 20.17
N GLN A 115 -1.08 9.00 19.22
CA GLN A 115 -1.90 9.79 18.30
C GLN A 115 -2.15 9.07 16.97
N ASN A 116 -1.52 7.92 16.74
CA ASN A 116 -1.49 7.20 15.47
C ASN A 116 -1.10 8.10 14.28
N LYS A 117 -0.12 8.98 14.50
CA LYS A 117 0.39 9.94 13.52
C LYS A 117 1.88 9.82 13.32
N SER A 118 2.35 10.09 12.12
CA SER A 118 3.77 10.32 11.82
C SER A 118 4.01 11.80 11.55
N TYR A 119 5.08 12.32 12.13
CA TYR A 119 5.54 13.70 11.93
C TYR A 119 6.78 13.68 11.08
N ALA A 120 6.83 14.54 10.07
CA ALA A 120 7.96 14.71 9.18
C ALA A 120 8.84 15.88 9.64
N TYR A 121 10.14 15.68 9.60
CA TYR A 121 11.16 16.69 9.93
C TYR A 121 12.16 16.76 8.78
N ASP A 122 12.70 17.96 8.55
CA ASP A 122 13.69 18.20 7.50
C ASP A 122 15.12 17.79 7.92
N THR A 123 15.31 17.49 9.20
CA THR A 123 16.60 17.07 9.76
C THR A 123 16.45 15.76 10.53
N GLU A 124 17.54 15.01 10.62
CA GLU A 124 17.59 13.78 11.39
C GLU A 124 17.25 14.03 12.87
N ARG A 125 16.49 13.10 13.45
CA ARG A 125 16.08 13.13 14.85
C ARG A 125 16.19 11.75 15.49
N PRO A 126 16.35 11.66 16.82
CA PRO A 126 16.33 10.38 17.53
C PRO A 126 15.07 9.58 17.20
N ASN A 127 15.23 8.29 16.93
CA ASN A 127 14.16 7.36 16.55
C ASN A 127 13.40 7.70 15.25
N ALA A 128 13.91 8.63 14.45
CA ALA A 128 13.35 8.93 13.14
C ALA A 128 13.80 7.91 12.08
N LYS A 129 12.92 7.64 11.13
CA LYS A 129 13.25 6.86 9.94
C LYS A 129 13.34 7.80 8.75
N LYS A 130 14.45 7.74 8.02
CA LYS A 130 14.61 8.47 6.76
C LYS A 130 13.57 7.97 5.75
N ALA A 131 12.85 8.88 5.12
CA ALA A 131 11.90 8.62 4.05
C ALA A 131 12.26 9.49 2.85
N VAL A 132 12.24 8.89 1.68
CA VAL A 132 12.52 9.58 0.42
C VAL A 132 11.37 9.31 -0.53
N LEU A 133 10.84 10.36 -1.14
CA LEU A 133 9.86 10.27 -2.20
C LEU A 133 10.21 11.24 -3.31
N HIS A 134 9.88 10.84 -4.53
CA HIS A 134 9.89 11.72 -5.68
C HIS A 134 8.44 12.03 -6.05
N TYR A 135 8.11 13.28 -6.35
CA TYR A 135 6.78 13.63 -6.83
C TYR A 135 6.84 14.44 -8.12
N LYS A 136 5.76 14.34 -8.89
CA LYS A 136 5.51 15.15 -10.08
C LYS A 136 4.04 15.60 -10.08
N VAL A 137 3.81 16.86 -10.35
CA VAL A 137 2.45 17.39 -10.55
C VAL A 137 1.97 16.96 -11.92
N ILE A 138 0.94 16.11 -11.99
CA ILE A 138 0.42 15.56 -13.26
C ILE A 138 -0.90 16.21 -13.71
N ALA A 139 -1.64 16.83 -12.76
CA ALA A 139 -2.84 17.61 -13.08
C ALA A 139 -3.11 18.65 -11.99
N ARG A 140 -3.93 19.66 -12.33
CA ARG A 140 -4.39 20.67 -11.40
C ARG A 140 -5.85 21.04 -11.68
N SER A 141 -6.56 21.44 -10.64
CA SER A 141 -7.85 22.13 -10.70
C SER A 141 -7.71 23.51 -10.04
N ASP A 142 -8.82 24.25 -9.89
CA ASP A 142 -8.83 25.55 -9.22
C ASP A 142 -8.37 25.49 -7.76
N ARG A 143 -8.54 24.34 -7.10
CA ARG A 143 -8.33 24.19 -5.64
C ARG A 143 -7.39 23.06 -5.26
N TYR A 144 -7.01 22.17 -6.19
CA TYR A 144 -6.25 20.97 -5.89
C TYR A 144 -5.20 20.67 -6.95
N TYR A 145 -4.17 19.97 -6.54
CA TYR A 145 -3.12 19.43 -7.40
C TYR A 145 -3.11 17.92 -7.27
N LEU A 146 -3.01 17.22 -8.40
CA LEU A 146 -2.79 15.78 -8.44
C LEU A 146 -1.30 15.51 -8.63
N LEU A 147 -0.74 14.76 -7.71
CA LEU A 147 0.66 14.35 -7.74
C LEU A 147 0.77 12.87 -8.05
N GLU A 148 1.72 12.53 -8.92
CA GLU A 148 2.27 11.20 -8.99
C GLU A 148 3.45 11.12 -8.03
N VAL A 149 3.48 10.10 -7.16
CA VAL A 149 4.46 9.95 -6.07
C VAL A 149 5.11 8.60 -6.15
N ASP A 150 6.42 8.56 -6.31
CA ASP A 150 7.25 7.36 -6.25
C ASP A 150 7.97 7.30 -4.89
N LEU A 151 7.77 6.22 -4.14
CA LEU A 151 8.49 5.95 -2.89
C LEU A 151 9.81 5.24 -3.18
N LYS A 152 10.88 5.67 -2.51
CA LYS A 152 12.24 5.12 -2.61
C LYS A 152 12.66 4.38 -1.35
#